data_2261a136c20633a6d1f28265de1954b2
#
_entry.id   2261a136c20633a6d1f28265de1954b2
#
_cell.length_a   1.000
_cell.length_b   1.000
_cell.length_c   1.000
_cell.angle_alpha   90.00
_cell.angle_beta   90.00
_cell.angle_gamma   90.00
#
_symmetry.space_group_name_H-M   'P 1'
#
loop_
_entity.id
_entity.type
_entity.pdbx_description
1 polymer ?
#
loop_
_entity_poly.entity_id
_entity_poly.type
_entity_poly.pdbx_seq_one_letter_code
_entity_poly.pdbx_strand_id
1 'polypeptide(L)'
;MYIGKYGCRIAAITVLSFFFVSVQAADLRTPAVMDKLVRLPMKSIALSTPVDSGNLLFSDSPEYAERDGMLYSDIVRGDSRMYFYHVNQTDRLKKFVVVASNTEDKPVDIYVHGSWHSRPSTDYYAVGRELSQIYYKEHRNERKITVPAGGTVLLDEGLNNVSVLPDQLFSGIVDFRVDGAAQVSSVMMPFDEDPHEFMKRAFLVSSDDVKLRGRFKGK
;
A
#
# COMPACT_ATOMS: atom_id res chain seq x y z
N MET A 1 16.10 -27.54 -93.04
CA MET A 1 15.53 -26.19 -92.85
C MET A 1 14.35 -26.29 -91.98
N TYR A 2 14.50 -26.07 -90.63
CA TYR A 2 13.46 -26.22 -89.64
C TYR A 2 13.20 -24.87 -88.98
N ILE A 3 11.98 -24.39 -89.08
CA ILE A 3 11.53 -23.14 -88.50
C ILE A 3 10.90 -23.49 -87.14
N GLY A 4 11.54 -23.07 -86.06
CA GLY A 4 11.02 -23.24 -84.72
C GLY A 4 10.00 -22.16 -84.37
N LYS A 5 8.79 -22.59 -83.87
CA LYS A 5 7.75 -21.72 -83.34
C LYS A 5 8.05 -21.42 -81.85
N TYR A 6 8.29 -20.18 -81.54
CA TYR A 6 8.31 -19.72 -80.16
C TYR A 6 6.88 -19.31 -79.66
N GLY A 7 6.30 -20.12 -78.83
CA GLY A 7 5.04 -19.77 -78.14
C GLY A 7 5.31 -18.85 -76.99
N CYS A 8 4.78 -17.64 -77.06
CA CYS A 8 4.79 -16.66 -75.96
C CYS A 8 3.77 -17.09 -74.90
N ARG A 9 4.22 -17.51 -73.70
CA ARG A 9 3.38 -17.74 -72.57
C ARG A 9 3.30 -16.45 -71.77
N ILE A 10 2.12 -15.78 -71.77
CA ILE A 10 1.83 -14.65 -70.93
C ILE A 10 1.46 -15.24 -69.53
N ALA A 11 2.33 -15.02 -68.56
CA ALA A 11 2.02 -15.33 -67.17
C ALA A 11 1.19 -14.19 -66.56
N ALA A 12 -0.06 -14.46 -66.26
CA ALA A 12 -0.91 -13.51 -65.55
C ALA A 12 -0.48 -13.49 -64.05
N ILE A 13 0.12 -12.37 -63.65
CA ILE A 13 0.45 -12.13 -62.23
C ILE A 13 -0.83 -11.57 -61.56
N THR A 14 -1.49 -12.41 -60.76
CA THR A 14 -2.59 -11.97 -59.93
C THR A 14 -2.02 -11.29 -58.67
N VAL A 15 -2.08 -9.96 -58.64
CA VAL A 15 -1.69 -9.18 -57.45
C VAL A 15 -2.84 -9.27 -56.43
N LEU A 16 -2.64 -10.08 -55.39
CA LEU A 16 -3.55 -10.16 -54.27
C LEU A 16 -3.30 -8.97 -53.34
N SER A 17 -4.10 -7.93 -53.46
CA SER A 17 -4.06 -6.76 -52.57
C SER A 17 -4.65 -7.14 -51.20
N PHE A 18 -3.79 -7.41 -50.21
CA PHE A 18 -4.19 -7.52 -48.81
C PHE A 18 -4.52 -6.13 -48.29
N PHE A 19 -5.81 -5.84 -48.13
CA PHE A 19 -6.24 -4.70 -47.32
C PHE A 19 -5.99 -5.04 -45.87
N PHE A 20 -4.90 -4.53 -45.27
CA PHE A 20 -4.75 -4.48 -43.83
C PHE A 20 -5.74 -3.45 -43.28
N VAL A 21 -6.87 -3.91 -42.76
CA VAL A 21 -7.70 -3.09 -41.92
C VAL A 21 -6.98 -3.00 -40.57
N SER A 22 -6.23 -1.94 -40.37
CA SER A 22 -5.71 -1.62 -39.04
C SER A 22 -6.88 -1.23 -38.16
N VAL A 23 -7.36 -2.16 -37.35
CA VAL A 23 -8.25 -1.84 -36.22
C VAL A 23 -7.39 -1.08 -35.21
N GLN A 24 -7.45 0.24 -35.28
CA GLN A 24 -6.88 1.07 -34.21
C GLN A 24 -7.74 0.81 -32.98
N ALA A 25 -7.15 0.17 -31.98
CA ALA A 25 -7.75 0.11 -30.66
C ALA A 25 -8.00 1.55 -30.19
N ALA A 26 -9.25 1.92 -30.00
CA ALA A 26 -9.59 3.24 -29.50
C ALA A 26 -8.87 3.45 -28.15
N ASP A 27 -8.12 4.54 -28.06
CA ASP A 27 -7.47 4.90 -26.80
C ASP A 27 -8.58 5.24 -25.78
N LEU A 28 -8.85 4.29 -24.89
CA LEU A 28 -9.87 4.42 -23.84
C LEU A 28 -9.58 5.55 -22.85
N ARG A 29 -8.41 6.20 -22.98
CA ARG A 29 -7.99 7.31 -22.08
C ARG A 29 -8.31 8.68 -22.63
N THR A 30 -8.88 8.79 -23.85
CA THR A 30 -9.27 10.10 -24.36
C THR A 30 -10.44 10.67 -23.54
N PRO A 31 -10.42 11.98 -23.20
CA PRO A 31 -11.49 12.61 -22.41
C PRO A 31 -12.89 12.35 -22.96
N ALA A 32 -13.05 12.35 -24.26
CA ALA A 32 -14.34 12.09 -24.92
C ALA A 32 -14.84 10.65 -24.70
N VAL A 33 -13.94 9.66 -24.70
CA VAL A 33 -14.30 8.25 -24.44
C VAL A 33 -14.62 8.06 -22.96
N MET A 34 -13.85 8.68 -22.07
CA MET A 34 -14.10 8.63 -20.63
C MET A 34 -15.46 9.26 -20.26
N ASP A 35 -15.78 10.43 -20.81
CA ASP A 35 -17.07 11.09 -20.58
C ASP A 35 -18.25 10.22 -21.04
N LYS A 36 -18.11 9.54 -22.17
CA LYS A 36 -19.11 8.59 -22.66
C LYS A 36 -19.25 7.36 -21.75
N LEU A 37 -18.14 6.81 -21.26
CA LEU A 37 -18.15 5.65 -20.36
C LEU A 37 -18.78 5.97 -19.00
N VAL A 38 -18.49 7.14 -18.44
CA VAL A 38 -19.07 7.61 -17.16
C VAL A 38 -20.59 7.79 -17.25
N ARG A 39 -21.13 8.11 -18.42
CA ARG A 39 -22.56 8.29 -18.65
C ARG A 39 -23.33 7.00 -19.00
N LEU A 40 -22.63 5.88 -19.17
CA LEU A 40 -23.32 4.61 -19.41
C LEU A 40 -24.06 4.17 -18.14
N PRO A 41 -25.31 3.66 -18.28
CA PRO A 41 -26.03 3.12 -17.15
C PRO A 41 -25.25 1.91 -16.58
N MET A 42 -24.79 2.03 -15.34
CA MET A 42 -24.11 0.94 -14.66
C MET A 42 -25.14 -0.07 -14.16
N LYS A 43 -24.85 -1.35 -14.39
CA LYS A 43 -25.61 -2.45 -13.79
C LYS A 43 -25.30 -2.50 -12.29
N SER A 44 -26.31 -2.46 -11.44
CA SER A 44 -26.10 -2.72 -10.02
C SER A 44 -25.67 -4.17 -9.82
N ILE A 45 -24.59 -4.37 -9.08
CA ILE A 45 -24.10 -5.69 -8.67
C ILE A 45 -24.50 -5.85 -7.22
N ALA A 46 -25.28 -6.89 -6.90
CA ALA A 46 -25.52 -7.27 -5.52
C ALA A 46 -24.24 -7.80 -4.92
N LEU A 47 -23.66 -7.05 -3.99
CA LEU A 47 -22.51 -7.49 -3.22
C LEU A 47 -23.01 -8.09 -1.91
N SER A 48 -22.56 -9.32 -1.59
CA SER A 48 -22.63 -9.80 -0.23
C SER A 48 -21.58 -9.04 0.58
N THR A 49 -22.02 -8.32 1.60
CA THR A 49 -21.06 -7.69 2.52
C THR A 49 -20.41 -8.80 3.36
N PRO A 50 -19.11 -9.03 3.24
CA PRO A 50 -18.44 -9.93 4.17
C PRO A 50 -18.61 -9.38 5.59
N VAL A 51 -18.78 -10.27 6.56
CA VAL A 51 -18.80 -9.87 7.97
C VAL A 51 -17.35 -9.58 8.36
N ASP A 52 -16.96 -8.32 8.29
CA ASP A 52 -15.67 -7.88 8.79
C ASP A 52 -15.69 -7.83 10.31
N SER A 53 -14.78 -8.58 10.92
CA SER A 53 -14.49 -8.53 12.34
C SER A 53 -13.09 -7.96 12.53
N GLY A 54 -12.92 -7.08 13.51
CA GLY A 54 -11.62 -6.53 13.85
C GLY A 54 -11.59 -5.01 13.87
N ASN A 55 -10.40 -4.46 14.03
CA ASN A 55 -10.17 -3.02 14.09
C ASN A 55 -9.31 -2.59 12.90
N LEU A 56 -9.69 -1.50 12.24
CA LEU A 56 -8.81 -0.75 11.36
C LEU A 56 -8.23 0.44 12.15
N LEU A 57 -6.93 0.44 12.33
CA LEU A 57 -6.15 1.58 12.81
C LEU A 57 -5.68 2.33 11.57
N PHE A 58 -6.31 3.44 11.26
CA PHE A 58 -5.98 4.25 10.10
C PHE A 58 -5.15 5.44 10.50
N SER A 59 -3.97 5.59 9.91
CA SER A 59 -3.00 6.63 10.21
C SER A 59 -2.63 7.36 8.94
N ASP A 60 -3.32 8.49 8.69
CA ASP A 60 -3.15 9.35 7.52
C ASP A 60 -3.21 10.85 7.92
N SER A 61 -3.04 11.13 9.21
CA SER A 61 -3.02 12.51 9.72
C SER A 61 -2.00 12.66 10.86
N PRO A 62 -1.02 13.56 10.71
CA PRO A 62 -0.83 14.43 9.56
C PRO A 62 -0.37 13.64 8.33
N GLU A 63 -0.96 13.90 7.16
CA GLU A 63 -0.48 13.29 5.90
C GLU A 63 0.96 13.71 5.64
N TYR A 64 1.25 15.00 5.79
CA TYR A 64 2.58 15.58 5.69
C TYR A 64 3.19 15.72 7.09
N ALA A 65 4.02 14.75 7.46
CA ALA A 65 4.61 14.69 8.79
C ALA A 65 5.86 15.58 8.89
N GLU A 66 5.75 16.67 9.62
CA GLU A 66 6.82 17.67 9.82
C GLU A 66 7.68 17.39 11.05
N ARG A 67 7.26 16.48 11.91
CA ARG A 67 7.93 16.19 13.20
C ARG A 67 7.99 14.72 13.49
N ASP A 68 9.11 14.30 14.09
CA ASP A 68 9.28 12.95 14.62
C ASP A 68 8.32 12.69 15.79
N GLY A 69 7.77 11.50 15.86
CA GLY A 69 6.86 11.08 16.93
C GLY A 69 5.87 10.01 16.49
N MET A 70 4.93 9.72 17.37
CA MET A 70 3.79 8.85 17.05
C MET A 70 2.80 9.63 16.18
N LEU A 71 2.61 9.24 14.94
CA LEU A 71 1.65 9.86 14.02
C LEU A 71 0.22 9.42 14.38
N TYR A 72 0.07 8.18 14.83
CA TYR A 72 -1.16 7.66 15.42
C TYR A 72 -0.84 6.62 16.50
N SER A 73 -1.71 6.52 17.49
CA SER A 73 -1.58 5.53 18.57
C SER A 73 -2.95 5.20 19.16
N ASP A 74 -3.22 3.91 19.39
CA ASP A 74 -4.43 3.45 20.10
C ASP A 74 -4.17 2.12 20.82
N ILE A 75 -5.00 1.81 21.83
CA ILE A 75 -4.96 0.52 22.54
C ILE A 75 -5.96 -0.42 21.86
N VAL A 76 -5.48 -1.57 21.43
CA VAL A 76 -6.29 -2.56 20.72
C VAL A 76 -6.24 -3.94 21.37
N ARG A 77 -7.28 -4.74 21.08
CA ARG A 77 -7.44 -6.15 21.42
C ARG A 77 -7.96 -6.91 20.20
N GLY A 78 -7.56 -8.16 20.07
CA GLY A 78 -8.02 -9.03 18.96
C GLY A 78 -7.48 -8.62 17.60
N ASP A 79 -8.19 -9.06 16.55
CA ASP A 79 -7.80 -8.83 15.16
C ASP A 79 -7.78 -7.34 14.83
N SER A 80 -6.69 -6.90 14.22
CA SER A 80 -6.43 -5.50 13.93
C SER A 80 -5.58 -5.34 12.67
N ARG A 81 -5.75 -4.22 12.01
CA ARG A 81 -4.92 -3.76 10.90
C ARG A 81 -4.43 -2.36 11.20
N MET A 82 -3.12 -2.14 11.11
CA MET A 82 -2.55 -0.79 10.96
C MET A 82 -2.40 -0.51 9.48
N TYR A 83 -3.02 0.56 9.00
CA TYR A 83 -2.80 1.11 7.67
C TYR A 83 -2.28 2.53 7.83
N PHE A 84 -1.05 2.77 7.40
CA PHE A 84 -0.42 4.08 7.47
C PHE A 84 -0.08 4.62 6.08
N TYR A 85 -0.16 5.95 5.95
CA TYR A 85 0.07 6.69 4.71
C TYR A 85 0.57 8.08 5.08
N HIS A 86 1.88 8.34 4.97
CA HIS A 86 2.47 9.59 5.38
C HIS A 86 3.61 10.02 4.47
N VAL A 87 3.74 11.33 4.29
CA VAL A 87 4.85 11.97 3.59
C VAL A 87 5.87 12.45 4.62
N ASN A 88 7.15 12.20 4.36
CA ASN A 88 8.23 12.83 5.12
C ASN A 88 8.37 14.31 4.72
N GLN A 89 7.75 15.22 5.46
CA GLN A 89 7.81 16.66 5.22
C GLN A 89 8.95 17.32 5.99
N THR A 90 9.96 16.57 6.42
CA THR A 90 11.18 17.11 7.01
C THR A 90 12.31 17.22 5.98
N ASP A 91 13.38 17.90 6.32
CA ASP A 91 14.60 18.04 5.50
C ASP A 91 15.59 16.88 5.68
N ARG A 92 15.20 15.81 6.41
CA ARG A 92 16.10 14.71 6.82
C ARG A 92 15.55 13.36 6.41
N LEU A 93 16.48 12.39 6.33
CA LEU A 93 16.15 11.00 6.13
C LEU A 93 15.38 10.44 7.33
N LYS A 94 14.22 9.83 7.08
CA LYS A 94 13.35 9.23 8.10
C LYS A 94 13.11 7.75 7.82
N LYS A 95 12.55 7.09 8.83
CA LYS A 95 11.87 5.81 8.71
C LYS A 95 10.51 5.89 9.39
N PHE A 96 9.60 5.03 8.91
CA PHE A 96 8.29 4.85 9.51
C PHE A 96 8.18 3.41 9.98
N VAL A 97 7.84 3.24 11.24
CA VAL A 97 7.72 1.92 11.86
C VAL A 97 6.37 1.76 12.54
N VAL A 98 5.96 0.50 12.72
CA VAL A 98 4.77 0.15 13.50
C VAL A 98 5.24 -0.55 14.76
N VAL A 99 4.91 0.06 15.89
CA VAL A 99 5.37 -0.35 17.22
C VAL A 99 4.19 -0.82 18.06
N ALA A 100 4.35 -1.91 18.79
CA ALA A 100 3.41 -2.36 19.81
C ALA A 100 4.07 -2.30 21.20
N SER A 101 3.39 -1.63 22.14
CA SER A 101 3.78 -1.57 23.56
C SER A 101 2.75 -2.30 24.41
N ASN A 102 3.23 -3.25 25.21
CA ASN A 102 2.37 -3.98 26.13
C ASN A 102 1.97 -3.08 27.30
N THR A 103 0.68 -2.85 27.45
CA THR A 103 0.11 -1.99 28.50
C THR A 103 -0.41 -2.80 29.72
N GLU A 104 -0.26 -4.14 29.69
CA GLU A 104 -0.67 -5.02 30.77
C GLU A 104 0.50 -5.36 31.70
N ASP A 105 0.20 -5.88 32.88
CA ASP A 105 1.16 -6.29 33.89
C ASP A 105 1.74 -7.70 33.67
N LYS A 106 1.31 -8.37 32.62
CA LYS A 106 1.72 -9.72 32.19
C LYS A 106 2.14 -9.71 30.72
N PRO A 107 2.91 -10.72 30.26
CA PRO A 107 3.25 -10.85 28.85
C PRO A 107 1.98 -10.94 27.96
N VAL A 108 2.05 -10.30 26.79
CA VAL A 108 0.99 -10.33 25.76
C VAL A 108 1.56 -10.93 24.50
N ASP A 109 0.82 -11.86 23.91
CA ASP A 109 1.15 -12.44 22.62
C ASP A 109 0.52 -11.63 21.48
N ILE A 110 1.34 -11.33 20.47
CA ILE A 110 0.93 -10.67 19.24
C ILE A 110 1.23 -11.59 18.07
N TYR A 111 0.22 -11.88 17.26
CA TYR A 111 0.33 -12.69 16.06
C TYR A 111 0.29 -11.74 14.86
N VAL A 112 1.43 -11.55 14.20
CA VAL A 112 1.50 -10.75 12.97
C VAL A 112 1.20 -11.67 11.80
N HIS A 113 0.05 -11.45 11.15
CA HIS A 113 -0.41 -12.25 10.03
C HIS A 113 0.25 -11.86 8.71
N GLY A 114 0.71 -10.62 8.60
CA GLY A 114 1.44 -10.13 7.44
C GLY A 114 1.74 -8.65 7.55
N SER A 115 2.76 -8.22 6.81
CA SER A 115 3.15 -6.83 6.65
C SER A 115 3.52 -6.56 5.21
N TRP A 116 3.03 -5.49 4.65
CA TRP A 116 3.25 -5.06 3.27
C TRP A 116 3.49 -3.56 3.24
N HIS A 117 4.42 -3.12 2.44
CA HIS A 117 4.69 -1.71 2.24
C HIS A 117 5.12 -1.41 0.80
N SER A 118 4.85 -0.22 0.34
CA SER A 118 5.36 0.28 -0.93
C SER A 118 6.84 0.63 -0.84
N ARG A 119 7.47 0.93 -1.95
CA ARG A 119 8.70 1.72 -1.97
C ARG A 119 8.34 3.19 -1.73
N PRO A 120 9.13 3.94 -0.92
CA PRO A 120 8.94 5.38 -0.79
C PRO A 120 9.13 6.09 -2.14
N SER A 121 8.27 7.06 -2.46
CA SER A 121 8.33 7.79 -3.73
C SER A 121 7.62 9.14 -3.65
N THR A 122 8.04 10.07 -4.50
CA THR A 122 7.32 11.33 -4.75
C THR A 122 6.17 11.15 -5.76
N ASP A 123 6.07 10.01 -6.42
CA ASP A 123 4.88 9.60 -7.20
C ASP A 123 3.89 8.89 -6.27
N TYR A 124 3.02 9.66 -5.62
CA TYR A 124 2.05 9.14 -4.63
C TYR A 124 1.06 8.14 -5.21
N TYR A 125 0.69 8.30 -6.49
CA TYR A 125 -0.17 7.31 -7.17
C TYR A 125 0.54 5.96 -7.35
N ALA A 126 1.85 6.00 -7.63
CA ALA A 126 2.65 4.78 -7.74
C ALA A 126 2.74 4.06 -6.39
N VAL A 127 2.91 4.80 -5.28
CA VAL A 127 2.95 4.25 -3.92
C VAL A 127 1.68 3.47 -3.59
N GLY A 128 0.50 4.07 -3.74
CA GLY A 128 -0.77 3.40 -3.44
C GLY A 128 -1.05 2.20 -4.35
N ARG A 129 -0.73 2.32 -5.64
CA ARG A 129 -0.87 1.21 -6.59
C ARG A 129 0.06 0.04 -6.27
N GLU A 130 1.33 0.32 -5.94
CA GLU A 130 2.31 -0.70 -5.57
C GLU A 130 1.87 -1.45 -4.31
N LEU A 131 1.51 -0.74 -3.24
CA LEU A 131 1.03 -1.35 -2.01
C LEU A 131 -0.17 -2.28 -2.26
N SER A 132 -1.16 -1.82 -3.04
CA SER A 132 -2.33 -2.62 -3.39
C SER A 132 -1.94 -3.90 -4.14
N GLN A 133 -0.99 -3.81 -5.08
CA GLN A 133 -0.53 -4.97 -5.84
C GLN A 133 0.23 -5.98 -4.97
N ILE A 134 1.09 -5.51 -4.08
CA ILE A 134 1.86 -6.36 -3.16
C ILE A 134 0.90 -7.06 -2.20
N TYR A 135 -0.01 -6.32 -1.58
CA TYR A 135 -1.00 -6.85 -0.64
C TYR A 135 -1.83 -8.00 -1.23
N TYR A 136 -2.24 -7.91 -2.51
CA TYR A 136 -3.03 -8.95 -3.17
C TYR A 136 -2.22 -10.13 -3.72
N LYS A 137 -0.94 -9.96 -3.96
CA LYS A 137 -0.08 -10.98 -4.60
C LYS A 137 0.75 -11.78 -3.61
N GLU A 138 1.18 -11.15 -2.54
CA GLU A 138 2.11 -11.77 -1.61
C GLU A 138 1.40 -12.61 -0.56
N HIS A 139 2.01 -13.76 -0.23
CA HIS A 139 1.51 -14.63 0.81
C HIS A 139 1.79 -14.06 2.20
N ARG A 140 0.88 -14.34 3.12
CA ARG A 140 1.02 -13.98 4.52
C ARG A 140 2.03 -14.89 5.20
N ASN A 141 2.97 -14.30 5.95
CA ASN A 141 3.88 -15.02 6.83
C ASN A 141 3.48 -14.73 8.27
N GLU A 142 2.81 -15.68 8.90
CA GLU A 142 2.41 -15.54 10.30
C GLU A 142 3.62 -15.74 11.22
N ARG A 143 3.76 -14.83 12.18
CA ARG A 143 4.76 -14.93 13.25
C ARG A 143 4.16 -14.51 14.59
N LYS A 144 4.58 -15.18 15.65
CA LYS A 144 4.21 -14.85 17.02
C LYS A 144 5.33 -14.04 17.68
N ILE A 145 4.96 -12.97 18.36
CA ILE A 145 5.84 -12.14 19.17
C ILE A 145 5.26 -12.11 20.58
N THR A 146 6.03 -12.51 21.58
CA THR A 146 5.64 -12.36 23.00
C THR A 146 6.26 -11.10 23.55
N VAL A 147 5.42 -10.14 23.97
CA VAL A 147 5.85 -8.85 24.50
C VAL A 147 5.76 -8.90 26.03
N PRO A 148 6.88 -8.76 26.76
CA PRO A 148 6.85 -8.74 28.22
C PRO A 148 6.06 -7.54 28.76
N ALA A 149 5.64 -7.60 30.02
CA ALA A 149 4.95 -6.48 30.67
C ALA A 149 5.77 -5.19 30.54
N GLY A 150 5.13 -4.11 30.05
CA GLY A 150 5.78 -2.82 29.80
C GLY A 150 6.79 -2.83 28.63
N GLY A 151 6.95 -3.96 27.93
CA GLY A 151 7.85 -4.09 26.79
C GLY A 151 7.30 -3.43 25.53
N THR A 152 8.19 -3.14 24.60
CA THR A 152 7.90 -2.54 23.29
C THR A 152 8.61 -3.33 22.21
N VAL A 153 7.91 -3.59 21.08
CA VAL A 153 8.44 -4.35 19.94
C VAL A 153 8.02 -3.71 18.62
N LEU A 154 8.81 -3.95 17.58
CA LEU A 154 8.39 -3.68 16.21
C LEU A 154 7.48 -4.80 15.70
N LEU A 155 6.35 -4.43 15.09
CA LEU A 155 5.48 -5.41 14.42
C LEU A 155 6.08 -5.87 13.09
N ASP A 156 6.99 -5.10 12.51
CA ASP A 156 7.77 -5.48 11.34
C ASP A 156 9.17 -4.87 11.39
N GLU A 157 10.18 -5.73 11.56
CA GLU A 157 11.59 -5.33 11.53
C GLU A 157 12.04 -4.83 10.15
N GLY A 158 11.36 -5.25 9.08
CA GLY A 158 11.67 -4.79 7.72
C GLY A 158 11.47 -3.29 7.56
N LEU A 159 10.44 -2.71 8.19
CA LEU A 159 10.17 -1.28 8.16
C LEU A 159 11.31 -0.44 8.75
N ASN A 160 12.05 -0.99 9.72
CA ASN A 160 13.19 -0.31 10.34
C ASN A 160 14.34 -0.02 9.36
N ASN A 161 14.37 -0.73 8.24
CA ASN A 161 15.42 -0.62 7.22
C ASN A 161 14.97 0.18 5.98
N VAL A 162 13.73 0.69 5.94
CA VAL A 162 13.24 1.48 4.83
C VAL A 162 13.54 2.96 5.04
N SER A 163 14.40 3.50 4.18
CA SER A 163 14.73 4.92 4.19
C SER A 163 13.71 5.74 3.39
N VAL A 164 13.18 6.80 3.98
CA VAL A 164 12.21 7.72 3.36
C VAL A 164 12.84 9.10 3.28
N LEU A 165 13.17 9.52 2.06
CA LEU A 165 13.74 10.84 1.77
C LEU A 165 12.71 11.95 1.97
N PRO A 166 13.14 13.23 2.09
CA PRO A 166 12.21 14.36 2.05
C PRO A 166 11.24 14.30 0.88
N ASP A 167 10.00 14.72 1.10
CA ASP A 167 8.88 14.75 0.14
C ASP A 167 8.43 13.38 -0.38
N GLN A 168 9.01 12.29 0.09
CA GLN A 168 8.54 10.96 -0.26
C GLN A 168 7.36 10.53 0.61
N LEU A 169 6.33 10.01 -0.04
CA LEU A 169 5.26 9.25 0.57
C LEU A 169 5.73 7.81 0.83
N PHE A 170 5.37 7.30 2.00
CA PHE A 170 5.52 5.91 2.35
C PHE A 170 4.22 5.36 2.95
N SER A 171 3.81 4.19 2.50
CA SER A 171 2.55 3.59 2.92
C SER A 171 2.72 2.10 3.16
N GLY A 172 2.01 1.58 4.18
CA GLY A 172 2.06 0.18 4.53
C GLY A 172 0.82 -0.32 5.28
N ILE A 173 0.69 -1.63 5.28
CA ILE A 173 -0.36 -2.38 5.98
C ILE A 173 0.31 -3.42 6.85
N VAL A 174 -0.07 -3.49 8.13
CA VAL A 174 0.32 -4.57 9.04
C VAL A 174 -0.93 -5.19 9.60
N ASP A 175 -1.16 -6.48 9.32
CA ASP A 175 -2.26 -7.28 9.85
C ASP A 175 -1.77 -8.08 11.05
N PHE A 176 -2.46 -7.96 12.18
CA PHE A 176 -2.05 -8.61 13.40
C PHE A 176 -3.26 -8.89 14.33
N ARG A 177 -3.03 -9.76 15.31
CA ARG A 177 -3.96 -10.02 16.41
C ARG A 177 -3.22 -9.85 17.73
N VAL A 178 -3.84 -9.17 18.67
CA VAL A 178 -3.35 -9.01 20.05
C VAL A 178 -4.15 -9.90 20.98
N ASP A 179 -3.48 -10.83 21.67
CA ASP A 179 -4.11 -11.71 22.66
C ASP A 179 -3.94 -11.10 24.06
N GLY A 180 -4.72 -10.07 24.33
CA GLY A 180 -4.62 -9.16 25.47
C GLY A 180 -4.83 -7.71 24.99
N ALA A 181 -4.17 -6.74 25.62
CA ALA A 181 -4.18 -5.35 25.18
C ALA A 181 -2.75 -4.85 24.87
N ALA A 182 -2.62 -4.15 23.76
CA ALA A 182 -1.38 -3.46 23.42
C ALA A 182 -1.69 -2.09 22.83
N GLN A 183 -0.87 -1.10 23.15
CA GLN A 183 -0.85 0.17 22.45
C GLN A 183 -0.07 -0.01 21.15
N VAL A 184 -0.72 0.24 20.00
CA VAL A 184 -0.08 0.13 18.69
C VAL A 184 0.00 1.52 18.08
N SER A 185 1.19 1.84 17.57
CA SER A 185 1.52 3.18 17.08
C SER A 185 2.20 3.10 15.71
N SER A 186 1.83 4.00 14.79
CA SER A 186 2.63 4.36 13.64
C SER A 186 3.56 5.49 14.03
N VAL A 187 4.85 5.38 13.71
CA VAL A 187 5.89 6.29 14.21
C VAL A 187 6.77 6.74 13.07
N MET A 188 7.00 8.06 12.93
CA MET A 188 8.07 8.62 12.13
C MET A 188 9.23 8.99 13.04
N MET A 189 10.46 8.65 12.63
CA MET A 189 11.66 8.90 13.42
C MET A 189 12.91 9.06 12.55
N PRO A 190 14.03 9.58 13.09
CA PRO A 190 15.31 9.60 12.39
C PRO A 190 15.71 8.20 11.94
N PHE A 191 16.26 8.10 10.73
CA PHE A 191 16.58 6.79 10.13
C PHE A 191 17.65 6.02 10.92
N ASP A 192 18.63 6.72 11.50
CA ASP A 192 19.77 6.17 12.22
C ASP A 192 19.52 5.88 13.70
N GLU A 193 18.32 6.22 14.22
CA GLU A 193 18.00 6.03 15.63
C GLU A 193 17.36 4.67 15.89
N ASP A 194 17.64 4.10 17.07
CA ASP A 194 17.00 2.86 17.53
C ASP A 194 15.53 3.10 17.93
N PRO A 195 14.58 2.30 17.41
CA PRO A 195 13.15 2.49 17.71
C PRO A 195 12.82 2.35 19.20
N HIS A 196 13.45 1.45 19.92
CA HIS A 196 13.17 1.25 21.35
C HIS A 196 13.62 2.45 22.18
N GLU A 197 14.78 3.04 21.85
CA GLU A 197 15.26 4.26 22.51
C GLU A 197 14.37 5.47 22.13
N PHE A 198 13.99 5.57 20.86
CA PHE A 198 13.11 6.64 20.40
C PHE A 198 11.76 6.62 21.12
N MET A 199 11.13 5.44 21.27
CA MET A 199 9.82 5.30 21.92
C MET A 199 9.79 5.74 23.38
N LYS A 200 10.93 5.74 24.10
CA LYS A 200 10.99 6.24 25.48
C LYS A 200 10.66 7.72 25.63
N ARG A 201 10.80 8.49 24.55
CA ARG A 201 10.56 9.94 24.52
C ARG A 201 9.54 10.36 23.45
N ALA A 202 9.02 9.43 22.66
CA ALA A 202 8.10 9.72 21.59
C ALA A 202 6.80 10.34 22.14
N PHE A 203 6.31 11.36 21.48
CA PHE A 203 5.03 11.99 21.79
C PHE A 203 4.07 11.84 20.61
N LEU A 204 2.77 11.98 20.87
CA LEU A 204 1.75 11.96 19.82
C LEU A 204 1.77 13.29 19.06
N VAL A 205 2.05 13.21 17.76
CA VAL A 205 2.04 14.37 16.85
C VAL A 205 0.59 14.84 16.64
N SER A 206 0.39 16.15 16.58
CA SER A 206 -0.92 16.72 16.27
C SER A 206 -1.40 16.28 14.88
N SER A 207 -2.72 16.07 14.74
CA SER A 207 -3.33 15.85 13.42
C SER A 207 -3.30 17.14 12.61
N ASP A 208 -3.37 17.00 11.28
CA ASP A 208 -3.72 18.09 10.38
C ASP A 208 -5.22 18.44 10.44
N ASP A 209 -5.65 19.37 9.60
CA ASP A 209 -7.04 19.85 9.57
C ASP A 209 -8.02 18.79 9.03
N VAL A 210 -7.53 17.85 8.22
CA VAL A 210 -8.34 16.77 7.63
C VAL A 210 -8.67 15.69 8.66
N LYS A 211 -7.78 15.46 9.61
CA LYS A 211 -7.96 14.53 10.75
C LYS A 211 -8.23 13.07 10.36
N LEU A 212 -7.69 12.62 9.24
CA LEU A 212 -7.86 11.25 8.75
C LEU A 212 -7.01 10.26 9.55
N ARG A 213 -7.33 10.09 10.82
CA ARG A 213 -6.76 9.04 11.67
C ARG A 213 -7.77 8.60 12.72
N GLY A 214 -7.70 7.32 13.07
CA GLY A 214 -8.59 6.78 14.10
C GLY A 214 -8.71 5.27 14.04
N ARG A 215 -9.48 4.76 14.98
CA ARG A 215 -9.87 3.36 15.01
C ARG A 215 -11.30 3.19 14.50
N PHE A 216 -11.45 2.34 13.49
CA PHE A 216 -12.72 1.98 12.88
C PHE A 216 -13.00 0.49 13.10
N LYS A 217 -14.26 0.10 13.14
CA LYS A 217 -14.65 -1.31 13.15
C LYS A 217 -14.61 -1.86 11.73
N GLY A 218 -14.11 -3.09 11.59
CA GLY A 218 -13.86 -3.74 10.31
C GLY A 218 -12.46 -3.42 9.77
N LYS A 219 -11.93 -4.31 8.93
CA LYS A 219 -10.59 -4.17 8.33
C LYS A 219 -10.53 -4.62 6.88
#